data_7e4dafd563a5b7b8bbb354c185fea43a
#
_entry.id   7e4dafd563a5b7b8bbb354c185fea43a
#
_cell.length_a   1.000
_cell.length_b   1.000
_cell.length_c   1.000
_cell.angle_alpha   90.00
_cell.angle_beta   90.00
_cell.angle_gamma   90.00
#
_symmetry.space_group_name_H-M   'P 1'
#
loop_
_entity.id
_entity.type
_entity.pdbx_description
1 polymer ?
#
loop_
_entity_poly.entity_id
_entity_poly.type
_entity_poly.pdbx_seq_one_letter_code
_entity_poly.pdbx_strand_id
1 'polypeptide(L)'
;MRRLLKILWKTAKWGFVVFCVLLVSACACLVYMLFRDVPLPASLVNRAIARAAPTNLAVRVASTEFGFRHGLTVRGLSVTERHAGLGGEFVAGADSVSVNPLSCRVRVVGAKYPRLPDSYYAPENHEKNARVEADLPSLPPISLVLERPDILGVRPERVIADVDVGPGGVFVDRIRLDWPDEGEKLRIDGVCRIDLSGQEIAGEVKGFAKQSHIRPLIEALDVPVALPYMDGFTEVPCPVPSGCSWRVNLVNNDFDLDLDLKPTLGRYNGVKMSRAEGKLHLHVYTRGDWLNYSHTFGPIIGVGPKGEPLEGTVKVSGTNGYNTVDVVAKSALPVADLLRIGGFVDDYVGADVVGDSQCTLQFRFPRSMTNNYEALNGFGHVEVKHGKVMRMKGFRGLLEQLADRVPGVSWFTDSTQASCDYVIENGVIKTDNVYIEGSVFSIKMYGKFDATKDELDFVARVQFTKRDSVAGKILHPLAWPFTKLLLEFRLSGTAAEPKWHYINVIDRVMEAAK
;
A
#
# COMPACT_ATOMS: atom_id res chain seq x y z
N MET A 1 44.08 -57.23 -65.11
CA MET A 1 43.47 -55.85 -65.10
C MET A 1 41.94 -55.82 -65.16
N ARG A 2 41.25 -56.49 -66.10
CA ARG A 2 39.75 -56.47 -66.22
C ARG A 2 39.00 -57.03 -64.97
N ARG A 3 39.50 -57.99 -64.24
CA ARG A 3 38.90 -58.54 -63.01
C ARG A 3 39.01 -57.57 -61.83
N LEU A 4 40.10 -56.86 -61.65
CA LEU A 4 40.31 -55.82 -60.61
C LEU A 4 39.43 -54.61 -60.86
N LEU A 5 39.28 -54.17 -62.11
CA LEU A 5 38.34 -53.08 -62.47
C LEU A 5 36.87 -53.41 -62.16
N LYS A 6 36.42 -54.66 -62.40
CA LYS A 6 35.08 -55.12 -62.04
C LYS A 6 34.83 -55.16 -60.53
N ILE A 7 35.84 -55.54 -59.73
CA ILE A 7 35.74 -55.53 -58.27
C ILE A 7 35.72 -54.12 -57.76
N LEU A 8 36.59 -53.23 -58.23
CA LEU A 8 36.57 -51.80 -57.87
C LEU A 8 35.26 -51.11 -58.25
N TRP A 9 34.73 -51.44 -59.44
CA TRP A 9 33.44 -50.93 -59.87
C TRP A 9 32.26 -51.41 -58.97
N LYS A 10 32.28 -52.69 -58.56
CA LYS A 10 31.25 -53.22 -57.63
C LYS A 10 31.35 -52.59 -56.25
N THR A 11 32.55 -52.44 -55.69
CA THR A 11 32.77 -51.81 -54.39
C THR A 11 32.38 -50.32 -54.41
N ALA A 12 32.76 -49.60 -55.48
CA ALA A 12 32.33 -48.19 -55.63
C ALA A 12 30.81 -48.05 -55.77
N LYS A 13 30.16 -48.97 -56.53
CA LYS A 13 28.67 -48.95 -56.63
C LYS A 13 27.98 -49.24 -55.29
N TRP A 14 28.47 -50.24 -54.53
CA TRP A 14 27.94 -50.52 -53.21
C TRP A 14 28.21 -49.39 -52.19
N GLY A 15 29.41 -48.79 -52.25
CA GLY A 15 29.75 -47.62 -51.45
C GLY A 15 28.83 -46.44 -51.74
N PHE A 16 28.51 -46.20 -53.03
CA PHE A 16 27.59 -45.16 -53.43
C PHE A 16 26.16 -45.46 -52.96
N VAL A 17 25.65 -46.69 -53.04
CA VAL A 17 24.35 -47.10 -52.55
C VAL A 17 24.26 -46.90 -51.03
N VAL A 18 25.29 -47.33 -50.27
CA VAL A 18 25.32 -47.11 -48.82
C VAL A 18 25.33 -45.63 -48.49
N PHE A 19 26.08 -44.81 -49.21
CA PHE A 19 26.11 -43.37 -49.06
C PHE A 19 24.71 -42.74 -49.31
N CYS A 20 24.03 -43.14 -50.39
CA CYS A 20 22.68 -42.66 -50.68
C CYS A 20 21.66 -43.07 -49.60
N VAL A 21 21.76 -44.31 -49.10
CA VAL A 21 20.88 -44.77 -48.00
C VAL A 21 21.14 -43.99 -46.72
N LEU A 22 22.37 -43.73 -46.36
CA LEU A 22 22.74 -42.90 -45.23
C LEU A 22 22.24 -41.45 -45.40
N LEU A 23 22.36 -40.88 -46.58
CA LEU A 23 21.90 -39.54 -46.91
C LEU A 23 20.35 -39.44 -46.79
N VAL A 24 19.65 -40.42 -47.37
CA VAL A 24 18.17 -40.48 -47.30
C VAL A 24 17.71 -40.67 -45.84
N SER A 25 18.42 -41.53 -45.08
CA SER A 25 18.12 -41.74 -43.67
C SER A 25 18.40 -40.47 -42.86
N ALA A 26 19.47 -39.78 -43.14
CA ALA A 26 19.78 -38.49 -42.50
C ALA A 26 18.72 -37.41 -42.84
N CYS A 27 18.34 -37.34 -44.12
CA CYS A 27 17.27 -36.44 -44.55
C CYS A 27 15.91 -36.81 -43.91
N ALA A 28 15.58 -38.10 -43.85
CA ALA A 28 14.35 -38.57 -43.17
C ALA A 28 14.35 -38.25 -41.67
N CYS A 29 15.50 -38.44 -40.99
CA CYS A 29 15.70 -38.04 -39.61
C CYS A 29 15.53 -36.52 -39.43
N LEU A 30 16.10 -35.72 -40.30
CA LEU A 30 15.99 -34.27 -40.30
C LEU A 30 14.54 -33.83 -40.51
N VAL A 31 13.82 -34.42 -41.46
CA VAL A 31 12.40 -34.19 -41.68
C VAL A 31 11.57 -34.63 -40.47
N TYR A 32 11.89 -35.79 -39.90
CA TYR A 32 11.25 -36.26 -38.69
C TYR A 32 11.43 -35.29 -37.51
N MET A 33 12.64 -34.78 -37.30
CA MET A 33 12.98 -33.78 -36.28
C MET A 33 12.30 -32.41 -36.55
N LEU A 34 11.99 -32.07 -37.80
CA LEU A 34 11.27 -30.85 -38.14
C LEU A 34 9.80 -30.90 -37.73
N PHE A 35 9.22 -32.09 -37.64
CA PHE A 35 7.79 -32.28 -37.37
C PHE A 35 7.49 -32.90 -36.00
N ARG A 36 8.47 -33.48 -35.31
CA ARG A 36 8.28 -34.09 -33.98
C ARG A 36 9.40 -33.72 -33.04
N ASP A 37 9.01 -33.53 -31.78
CA ASP A 37 9.94 -33.34 -30.68
C ASP A 37 10.59 -34.71 -30.31
N VAL A 38 11.91 -34.72 -30.15
CA VAL A 38 12.69 -35.91 -29.82
C VAL A 38 13.02 -35.88 -28.32
N PRO A 39 12.64 -36.93 -27.56
CA PRO A 39 12.97 -37.01 -26.15
C PRO A 39 14.47 -37.14 -25.95
N LEU A 40 15.05 -36.31 -25.10
CA LEU A 40 16.44 -36.38 -24.68
C LEU A 40 16.53 -37.01 -23.29
N PRO A 41 17.58 -37.82 -22.97
CA PRO A 41 17.75 -38.33 -21.64
C PRO A 41 17.92 -37.21 -20.60
N ALA A 42 16.98 -37.08 -19.67
CA ALA A 42 17.04 -36.05 -18.63
C ALA A 42 18.33 -36.11 -17.79
N SER A 43 18.93 -37.29 -17.67
CA SER A 43 20.21 -37.48 -16.98
C SER A 43 21.36 -36.72 -17.62
N LEU A 44 21.38 -36.58 -18.95
CA LEU A 44 22.40 -35.80 -19.66
C LEU A 44 22.24 -34.31 -19.40
N VAL A 45 21.01 -33.80 -19.46
CA VAL A 45 20.69 -32.39 -19.22
C VAL A 45 20.92 -32.02 -17.74
N ASN A 46 20.47 -32.86 -16.81
CA ASN A 46 20.74 -32.66 -15.37
C ASN A 46 22.24 -32.65 -15.06
N ARG A 47 23.04 -33.48 -15.76
CA ARG A 47 24.51 -33.51 -15.59
C ARG A 47 25.18 -32.25 -16.16
N ALA A 48 24.68 -31.75 -17.29
CA ALA A 48 25.16 -30.50 -17.88
C ALA A 48 24.82 -29.29 -16.99
N ILE A 49 23.57 -29.21 -16.50
CA ILE A 49 23.11 -28.16 -15.58
C ILE A 49 23.91 -28.20 -14.26
N ALA A 50 24.13 -29.39 -13.68
CA ALA A 50 24.89 -29.54 -12.44
C ALA A 50 26.37 -29.09 -12.56
N ARG A 51 26.92 -29.04 -13.77
CA ARG A 51 28.27 -28.51 -14.03
C ARG A 51 28.29 -26.99 -14.18
N ALA A 52 27.19 -26.41 -14.65
CA ALA A 52 27.07 -24.99 -14.92
C ALA A 52 26.41 -24.21 -13.74
N ALA A 53 25.60 -24.89 -12.90
CA ALA A 53 24.95 -24.27 -11.78
C ALA A 53 25.91 -23.95 -10.62
N PRO A 54 25.73 -22.87 -9.90
CA PRO A 54 26.44 -22.57 -8.67
C PRO A 54 26.33 -23.71 -7.66
N THR A 55 27.35 -23.91 -6.83
CA THR A 55 27.48 -25.06 -5.91
C THR A 55 26.39 -25.07 -4.82
N ASN A 56 25.82 -23.92 -4.51
CA ASN A 56 24.71 -23.75 -3.56
C ASN A 56 23.34 -24.06 -4.16
N LEU A 57 23.20 -24.16 -5.47
CA LEU A 57 21.94 -24.45 -6.14
C LEU A 57 21.86 -25.90 -6.63
N ALA A 58 20.74 -26.55 -6.38
CA ALA A 58 20.42 -27.85 -6.96
C ALA A 58 19.25 -27.68 -7.95
N VAL A 59 19.57 -27.81 -9.22
CA VAL A 59 18.57 -27.73 -10.30
C VAL A 59 18.27 -29.15 -10.79
N ARG A 60 16.97 -29.49 -10.84
CA ARG A 60 16.49 -30.79 -11.32
C ARG A 60 15.43 -30.59 -12.40
N VAL A 61 15.46 -31.53 -13.35
CA VAL A 61 14.58 -31.59 -14.50
C VAL A 61 13.98 -32.97 -14.61
N ALA A 62 12.67 -33.05 -14.80
CA ALA A 62 11.95 -34.33 -14.89
C ALA A 62 12.09 -34.95 -16.30
N SER A 63 11.89 -34.19 -17.36
CA SER A 63 12.00 -34.65 -18.73
C SER A 63 12.50 -33.55 -19.67
N THR A 64 13.06 -33.93 -20.79
CA THR A 64 13.60 -33.04 -21.80
C THR A 64 13.29 -33.53 -23.21
N GLU A 65 12.93 -32.59 -24.07
CA GLU A 65 12.58 -32.83 -25.46
C GLU A 65 13.30 -31.77 -26.34
N PHE A 66 13.69 -32.15 -27.55
CA PHE A 66 14.24 -31.21 -28.52
C PHE A 66 13.45 -31.25 -29.81
N GLY A 67 13.07 -30.11 -30.32
CA GLY A 67 12.41 -29.95 -31.61
C GLY A 67 12.86 -28.70 -32.33
N PHE A 68 12.92 -28.75 -33.66
CA PHE A 68 13.36 -27.61 -34.46
C PHE A 68 12.47 -26.37 -34.34
N ARG A 69 11.16 -26.57 -34.09
CA ARG A 69 10.19 -25.47 -33.96
C ARG A 69 10.21 -24.83 -32.56
N HIS A 70 10.39 -25.65 -31.55
CA HIS A 70 10.26 -25.22 -30.15
C HIS A 70 11.61 -25.12 -29.44
N GLY A 71 12.68 -25.64 -30.06
CA GLY A 71 14.01 -25.73 -29.46
C GLY A 71 14.08 -26.81 -28.38
N LEU A 72 14.85 -26.54 -27.34
CA LEU A 72 14.97 -27.42 -26.18
C LEU A 72 13.83 -27.13 -25.23
N THR A 73 13.00 -28.12 -24.92
CA THR A 73 11.93 -28.05 -23.92
C THR A 73 12.28 -28.92 -22.74
N VAL A 74 12.23 -28.31 -21.57
CA VAL A 74 12.53 -28.91 -20.27
C VAL A 74 11.22 -28.91 -19.47
N ARG A 75 10.83 -30.04 -18.87
CA ARG A 75 9.59 -30.11 -18.05
C ARG A 75 9.94 -30.46 -16.61
N GLY A 76 9.13 -29.94 -15.67
CA GLY A 76 9.30 -30.17 -14.25
C GLY A 76 10.62 -29.63 -13.73
N LEU A 77 10.94 -28.37 -14.09
CA LEU A 77 12.11 -27.67 -13.55
C LEU A 77 11.87 -27.33 -12.08
N SER A 78 12.78 -27.73 -11.22
CA SER A 78 12.82 -27.29 -9.82
C SER A 78 14.24 -26.82 -9.45
N VAL A 79 14.30 -25.69 -8.78
CA VAL A 79 15.53 -25.12 -8.23
C VAL A 79 15.39 -25.13 -6.72
N THR A 80 16.34 -25.77 -6.05
CA THR A 80 16.42 -25.80 -4.58
C THR A 80 17.77 -25.25 -4.16
N GLU A 81 17.78 -24.41 -3.16
CA GLU A 81 18.99 -23.88 -2.57
C GLU A 81 19.42 -24.75 -1.39
N ARG A 82 20.72 -25.05 -1.29
CA ARG A 82 21.31 -25.78 -0.18
C ARG A 82 21.96 -24.80 0.78
N HIS A 83 21.32 -24.52 1.88
CA HIS A 83 21.92 -23.78 2.98
C HIS A 83 22.52 -24.77 3.98
N ALA A 84 23.72 -24.45 4.49
CA ALA A 84 24.35 -25.24 5.54
C ALA A 84 23.50 -25.13 6.83
N GLY A 85 22.77 -26.19 7.18
CA GLY A 85 21.96 -26.28 8.39
C GLY A 85 20.45 -26.15 8.22
N LEU A 86 19.98 -25.68 7.08
CA LEU A 86 18.55 -25.70 6.69
C LEU A 86 18.38 -26.72 5.57
N GLY A 87 17.36 -27.58 5.66
CA GLY A 87 17.02 -28.51 4.57
C GLY A 87 16.85 -27.73 3.26
N GLY A 88 17.16 -28.36 2.10
CA GLY A 88 17.07 -27.68 0.81
C GLY A 88 15.68 -27.10 0.58
N GLU A 89 15.59 -25.77 0.54
CA GLU A 89 14.32 -25.05 0.34
C GLU A 89 14.05 -24.84 -1.15
N PHE A 90 12.78 -24.92 -1.53
CA PHE A 90 12.34 -24.65 -2.90
C PHE A 90 12.44 -23.16 -3.19
N VAL A 91 13.31 -22.78 -4.11
CA VAL A 91 13.56 -21.37 -4.47
C VAL A 91 12.76 -20.96 -5.70
N ALA A 92 12.68 -21.83 -6.71
CA ALA A 92 11.97 -21.55 -7.95
C ALA A 92 11.63 -22.83 -8.70
N GLY A 93 10.65 -22.75 -9.60
CA GLY A 93 10.31 -23.85 -10.48
C GLY A 93 9.48 -23.42 -11.67
N ALA A 94 9.30 -24.36 -12.59
CA ALA A 94 8.43 -24.18 -13.73
C ALA A 94 7.89 -25.53 -14.21
N ASP A 95 6.66 -25.54 -14.69
CA ASP A 95 6.06 -26.72 -15.31
C ASP A 95 6.79 -27.10 -16.60
N SER A 96 7.12 -26.08 -17.43
CA SER A 96 7.97 -26.27 -18.59
C SER A 96 8.74 -25.00 -18.97
N VAL A 97 9.95 -25.20 -19.51
CA VAL A 97 10.78 -24.14 -20.06
C VAL A 97 11.19 -24.57 -21.47
N SER A 98 10.87 -23.75 -22.47
CA SER A 98 11.25 -23.97 -23.86
C SER A 98 12.21 -22.86 -24.30
N VAL A 99 13.36 -23.25 -24.82
CA VAL A 99 14.40 -22.34 -25.30
C VAL A 99 14.62 -22.60 -26.77
N ASN A 100 14.32 -21.62 -27.60
CA ASN A 100 14.63 -21.71 -29.03
C ASN A 100 15.83 -20.83 -29.36
N PRO A 101 17.02 -21.44 -29.58
CA PRO A 101 18.25 -20.71 -29.80
C PRO A 101 18.28 -19.95 -31.14
N LEU A 102 17.48 -20.36 -32.12
CA LEU A 102 17.45 -19.71 -33.44
C LEU A 102 16.67 -18.38 -33.38
N SER A 103 15.63 -18.31 -32.57
CA SER A 103 14.83 -17.11 -32.42
C SER A 103 15.14 -16.33 -31.12
N CYS A 104 16.09 -16.79 -30.32
CA CYS A 104 16.42 -16.26 -28.99
C CYS A 104 15.18 -16.07 -28.10
N ARG A 105 14.21 -16.98 -28.23
CA ARG A 105 12.98 -16.95 -27.47
C ARG A 105 12.97 -17.98 -26.36
N VAL A 106 12.66 -17.52 -25.16
CA VAL A 106 12.45 -18.36 -23.98
C VAL A 106 10.99 -18.29 -23.58
N ARG A 107 10.32 -19.44 -23.51
CA ARG A 107 8.94 -19.57 -23.02
C ARG A 107 8.94 -20.43 -21.76
N VAL A 108 8.35 -19.90 -20.70
CA VAL A 108 8.21 -20.57 -19.41
C VAL A 108 6.74 -20.69 -19.10
N VAL A 109 6.27 -21.88 -18.74
CA VAL A 109 4.90 -22.13 -18.34
C VAL A 109 4.87 -22.52 -16.88
N GLY A 110 3.96 -21.93 -16.11
CA GLY A 110 3.79 -22.23 -14.69
C GLY A 110 5.04 -21.90 -13.88
N ALA A 111 5.72 -20.80 -14.18
CA ALA A 111 6.84 -20.31 -13.37
C ALA A 111 6.36 -20.05 -11.93
N LYS A 112 7.10 -20.53 -10.94
CA LYS A 112 6.79 -20.39 -9.51
C LYS A 112 8.00 -19.80 -8.80
N TYR A 113 7.79 -18.69 -8.14
CA TYR A 113 8.76 -18.05 -7.25
C TYR A 113 8.03 -17.69 -5.95
N PRO A 114 8.02 -18.58 -4.95
CA PRO A 114 7.34 -18.34 -3.69
C PRO A 114 8.08 -17.30 -2.86
N ARG A 115 7.37 -16.72 -1.88
CA ARG A 115 8.02 -15.95 -0.81
C ARG A 115 8.94 -16.90 -0.03
N LEU A 116 10.18 -16.49 0.15
CA LEU A 116 11.12 -17.21 1.00
C LEU A 116 10.76 -16.98 2.49
N PRO A 117 11.05 -17.95 3.37
CA PRO A 117 10.84 -17.79 4.81
C PRO A 117 11.57 -16.57 5.37
N ASP A 118 11.03 -15.97 6.44
CA ASP A 118 11.62 -14.79 7.06
C ASP A 118 13.04 -15.02 7.59
N SER A 119 13.39 -16.27 7.92
CA SER A 119 14.76 -16.68 8.28
C SER A 119 15.79 -16.48 7.15
N TYR A 120 15.33 -16.48 5.91
CA TYR A 120 16.19 -16.23 4.74
C TYR A 120 16.64 -14.77 4.65
N TYR A 121 15.78 -13.85 5.12
CA TYR A 121 16.04 -12.41 5.13
C TYR A 121 16.77 -11.94 6.40
N ALA A 122 17.12 -12.86 7.31
CA ALA A 122 17.85 -12.50 8.51
C ALA A 122 19.26 -11.96 8.19
N PRO A 123 19.70 -10.86 8.83
CA PRO A 123 20.97 -10.17 8.53
C PRO A 123 22.20 -11.07 8.58
N GLU A 124 22.18 -12.08 9.45
CA GLU A 124 23.28 -13.04 9.62
C GLU A 124 23.61 -13.87 8.36
N ASN A 125 22.65 -13.98 7.44
CA ASN A 125 22.81 -14.71 6.19
C ASN A 125 23.36 -13.84 5.03
N HIS A 126 23.33 -12.51 5.18
CA HIS A 126 23.77 -11.58 4.13
C HIS A 126 25.27 -11.27 4.16
N GLU A 127 25.95 -11.42 5.29
CA GLU A 127 27.40 -11.16 5.36
C GLU A 127 28.27 -12.12 4.50
N LYS A 128 27.71 -13.24 4.07
CA LYS A 128 28.42 -14.24 3.24
C LYS A 128 28.28 -14.04 1.74
N ASN A 129 27.42 -13.15 1.30
CA ASN A 129 27.29 -12.83 -0.12
C ASN A 129 28.30 -11.75 -0.54
N ALA A 130 29.58 -12.06 -0.32
CA ALA A 130 30.70 -11.31 -0.88
C ALA A 130 30.48 -11.14 -2.39
N ARG A 131 30.59 -9.90 -2.84
CA ARG A 131 30.72 -9.39 -4.21
C ARG A 131 30.69 -10.49 -5.25
N VAL A 132 29.53 -10.74 -5.85
CA VAL A 132 29.44 -11.53 -7.06
C VAL A 132 30.00 -10.65 -8.17
N GLU A 133 31.32 -10.77 -8.44
CA GLU A 133 31.87 -10.37 -9.72
C GLU A 133 31.32 -11.37 -10.76
N ALA A 134 30.04 -11.19 -11.12
CA ALA A 134 29.45 -11.97 -12.19
C ALA A 134 29.86 -11.31 -13.50
N ASP A 135 30.93 -11.81 -14.08
CA ASP A 135 31.26 -11.52 -15.48
C ASP A 135 30.23 -12.27 -16.34
N LEU A 136 29.08 -11.63 -16.56
CA LEU A 136 28.00 -12.19 -17.35
C LEU A 136 28.44 -12.23 -18.82
N PRO A 137 28.25 -13.36 -19.51
CA PRO A 137 28.50 -13.42 -20.94
C PRO A 137 27.54 -12.47 -21.69
N SER A 138 28.04 -11.83 -22.73
CA SER A 138 27.16 -11.11 -23.65
C SER A 138 26.31 -12.14 -24.42
N LEU A 139 25.01 -12.09 -24.20
CA LEU A 139 24.03 -12.93 -24.89
C LEU A 139 23.26 -12.08 -25.92
N PRO A 140 22.81 -12.69 -27.02
CA PRO A 140 21.89 -11.99 -27.91
C PRO A 140 20.58 -11.63 -27.16
N PRO A 141 19.88 -10.54 -27.53
CA PRO A 141 18.63 -10.15 -26.90
C PRO A 141 17.64 -11.32 -26.85
N ILE A 142 17.09 -11.57 -25.67
CA ILE A 142 16.20 -12.71 -25.37
C ILE A 142 14.78 -12.21 -25.24
N SER A 143 13.85 -12.76 -26.02
CA SER A 143 12.42 -12.56 -25.78
C SER A 143 11.90 -13.62 -24.82
N LEU A 144 11.56 -13.21 -23.59
CA LEU A 144 11.03 -14.05 -22.53
C LEU A 144 9.51 -13.97 -22.52
N VAL A 145 8.85 -15.11 -22.48
CA VAL A 145 7.41 -15.22 -22.33
C VAL A 145 7.12 -16.17 -21.17
N LEU A 146 6.51 -15.64 -20.10
CA LEU A 146 6.00 -16.45 -18.99
C LEU A 146 4.49 -16.61 -19.15
N GLU A 147 4.00 -17.83 -19.09
CA GLU A 147 2.57 -18.14 -19.11
C GLU A 147 2.13 -18.67 -17.74
N ARG A 148 1.09 -18.05 -17.19
CA ARG A 148 0.55 -18.38 -15.86
C ARG A 148 1.64 -18.43 -14.77
N PRO A 149 2.52 -17.42 -14.67
CA PRO A 149 3.49 -17.40 -13.59
C PRO A 149 2.79 -17.09 -12.25
N ASP A 150 3.41 -17.58 -11.17
CA ASP A 150 3.09 -17.23 -9.78
C ASP A 150 4.38 -16.67 -9.14
N ILE A 151 4.50 -15.37 -9.12
CA ILE A 151 5.69 -14.67 -8.61
C ILE A 151 5.27 -13.90 -7.36
N LEU A 152 5.70 -14.36 -6.20
CA LEU A 152 5.35 -13.77 -4.90
C LEU A 152 3.82 -13.60 -4.72
N GLY A 153 3.03 -14.55 -5.24
CA GLY A 153 1.57 -14.49 -5.20
C GLY A 153 0.92 -13.64 -6.31
N VAL A 154 1.69 -12.89 -7.07
CA VAL A 154 1.20 -12.17 -8.26
C VAL A 154 1.06 -13.16 -9.42
N ARG A 155 -0.15 -13.30 -9.97
CA ARG A 155 -0.51 -14.30 -10.96
C ARG A 155 -1.10 -13.68 -12.24
N PRO A 156 -0.27 -13.02 -13.07
CA PRO A 156 -0.73 -12.61 -14.39
C PRO A 156 -0.95 -13.85 -15.28
N GLU A 157 -1.80 -13.76 -16.27
CA GLU A 157 -1.91 -14.84 -17.25
C GLU A 157 -0.64 -14.93 -18.10
N ARG A 158 -0.07 -13.75 -18.41
CA ARG A 158 1.10 -13.68 -19.27
C ARG A 158 2.03 -12.54 -18.88
N VAL A 159 3.33 -12.84 -18.88
CA VAL A 159 4.39 -11.84 -18.83
C VAL A 159 5.22 -11.94 -20.09
N ILE A 160 5.45 -10.81 -20.73
CA ILE A 160 6.36 -10.71 -21.89
C ILE A 160 7.47 -9.76 -21.47
N ALA A 161 8.72 -10.16 -21.68
CA ALA A 161 9.87 -9.32 -21.42
C ALA A 161 10.91 -9.48 -22.55
N ASP A 162 11.52 -8.37 -22.94
CA ASP A 162 12.67 -8.36 -23.83
C ASP A 162 13.89 -8.08 -22.94
N VAL A 163 14.79 -9.05 -22.87
CA VAL A 163 15.90 -9.08 -21.92
C VAL A 163 17.23 -9.03 -22.70
N ASP A 164 18.07 -8.10 -22.34
CA ASP A 164 19.45 -7.99 -22.80
C ASP A 164 20.41 -8.32 -21.65
N VAL A 165 21.34 -9.22 -21.87
CA VAL A 165 22.32 -9.68 -20.88
C VAL A 165 23.72 -9.40 -21.39
N GLY A 166 24.48 -8.64 -20.63
CA GLY A 166 25.84 -8.29 -20.96
C GLY A 166 26.72 -8.14 -19.72
N PRO A 167 28.04 -7.87 -19.92
CA PRO A 167 28.98 -7.72 -18.81
C PRO A 167 28.60 -6.66 -17.78
N GLY A 168 27.82 -5.64 -18.21
CA GLY A 168 27.37 -4.56 -17.32
C GLY A 168 26.10 -4.92 -16.52
N GLY A 169 25.42 -6.01 -16.83
CA GLY A 169 24.18 -6.37 -16.11
C GLY A 169 23.10 -6.97 -16.99
N VAL A 170 21.88 -6.92 -16.46
CA VAL A 170 20.67 -7.40 -17.13
C VAL A 170 19.73 -6.21 -17.34
N PHE A 171 19.34 -5.97 -18.58
CA PHE A 171 18.44 -4.90 -18.97
C PHE A 171 17.17 -5.51 -19.52
N VAL A 172 16.04 -5.09 -19.00
CA VAL A 172 14.72 -5.49 -19.47
C VAL A 172 14.06 -4.27 -20.10
N ASP A 173 14.21 -4.16 -21.41
CA ASP A 173 13.76 -3.00 -22.19
C ASP A 173 12.24 -2.91 -22.27
N ARG A 174 11.58 -4.04 -22.07
CA ARG A 174 10.12 -4.10 -22.02
C ARG A 174 9.67 -5.22 -21.10
N ILE A 175 8.84 -4.86 -20.14
CA ILE A 175 8.07 -5.81 -19.35
C ILE A 175 6.60 -5.53 -19.62
N ARG A 176 5.81 -6.57 -19.90
CA ARG A 176 4.38 -6.49 -20.02
C ARG A 176 3.75 -7.59 -19.21
N LEU A 177 2.86 -7.23 -18.31
CA LEU A 177 2.03 -8.13 -17.54
C LEU A 177 0.59 -7.97 -18.02
N ASP A 178 -0.05 -9.05 -18.43
CA ASP A 178 -1.43 -9.09 -18.89
C ASP A 178 -2.26 -9.95 -17.92
N TRP A 179 -3.41 -9.41 -17.48
CA TRP A 179 -4.45 -10.15 -16.75
C TRP A 179 -5.72 -10.12 -17.63
N PRO A 180 -6.12 -11.22 -18.24
CA PRO A 180 -7.39 -11.29 -18.91
C PRO A 180 -8.49 -11.38 -17.86
N ASP A 181 -9.10 -10.28 -17.56
CA ASP A 181 -10.29 -10.24 -16.75
C ASP A 181 -11.52 -9.89 -17.60
N GLU A 182 -12.68 -10.36 -17.17
CA GLU A 182 -13.94 -10.29 -17.87
C GLU A 182 -14.20 -8.92 -18.56
N GLY A 183 -13.76 -8.81 -19.83
CA GLY A 183 -14.03 -7.67 -20.71
C GLY A 183 -13.03 -6.52 -20.71
N GLU A 184 -12.12 -6.43 -19.76
CA GLU A 184 -11.11 -5.36 -19.69
C GLU A 184 -9.68 -5.92 -19.67
N LYS A 185 -8.83 -5.42 -20.56
CA LYS A 185 -7.42 -5.78 -20.58
C LYS A 185 -6.67 -5.01 -19.51
N LEU A 186 -6.54 -5.61 -18.35
CA LEU A 186 -5.63 -5.11 -17.33
C LEU A 186 -4.21 -5.39 -17.77
N ARG A 187 -3.42 -4.35 -17.81
CA ARG A 187 -2.07 -4.41 -18.35
C ARG A 187 -1.14 -3.45 -17.63
N ILE A 188 0.03 -3.96 -17.29
CA ILE A 188 1.15 -3.16 -16.81
C ILE A 188 2.29 -3.30 -17.83
N ASP A 189 2.83 -2.18 -18.27
CA ASP A 189 4.04 -2.10 -19.09
C ASP A 189 5.15 -1.42 -18.28
N GLY A 190 6.39 -1.82 -18.50
CA GLY A 190 7.52 -1.22 -17.80
C GLY A 190 8.88 -1.63 -18.32
N VAL A 191 9.89 -1.18 -17.61
CA VAL A 191 11.32 -1.46 -17.84
C VAL A 191 11.97 -1.79 -16.51
N CYS A 192 13.04 -2.60 -16.55
CA CYS A 192 13.85 -2.91 -15.38
C CYS A 192 15.32 -3.02 -15.77
N ARG A 193 16.20 -2.54 -14.91
CA ARG A 193 17.63 -2.59 -15.08
C ARG A 193 18.27 -3.16 -13.83
N ILE A 194 19.10 -4.18 -14.00
CA ILE A 194 19.99 -4.73 -12.98
C ILE A 194 21.41 -4.40 -13.43
N ASP A 195 21.98 -3.37 -12.83
CA ASP A 195 23.36 -2.94 -13.10
C ASP A 195 24.30 -3.62 -12.10
N LEU A 196 25.04 -4.61 -12.57
CA LEU A 196 25.98 -5.35 -11.72
C LEU A 196 27.22 -4.53 -11.38
N SER A 197 27.65 -3.64 -12.28
CA SER A 197 28.81 -2.77 -12.08
C SER A 197 28.52 -1.68 -11.05
N GLY A 198 27.34 -1.08 -11.11
CA GLY A 198 26.83 -0.10 -10.14
C GLY A 198 26.21 -0.72 -8.91
N GLN A 199 26.00 -2.04 -8.91
CA GLN A 199 25.26 -2.76 -7.86
C GLN A 199 23.89 -2.12 -7.59
N GLU A 200 23.18 -1.80 -8.65
CA GLU A 200 21.89 -1.11 -8.61
C GLU A 200 20.82 -1.92 -9.36
N ILE A 201 19.62 -1.96 -8.76
CA ILE A 201 18.41 -2.45 -9.42
C ILE A 201 17.44 -1.28 -9.51
N ALA A 202 17.01 -0.93 -10.69
CA ALA A 202 16.04 0.13 -10.90
C ALA A 202 14.99 -0.30 -11.91
N GLY A 203 13.79 0.25 -11.77
CA GLY A 203 12.72 -0.04 -12.70
C GLY A 203 11.59 0.97 -12.64
N GLU A 204 10.78 0.94 -13.66
CA GLU A 204 9.57 1.74 -13.78
C GLU A 204 8.47 0.90 -14.42
N VAL A 205 7.27 0.96 -13.85
CA VAL A 205 6.08 0.33 -14.42
C VAL A 205 4.93 1.32 -14.47
N LYS A 206 4.12 1.22 -15.51
CA LYS A 206 2.91 2.03 -15.70
C LYS A 206 1.81 1.16 -16.29
N GLY A 207 0.58 1.41 -15.91
CA GLY A 207 -0.53 0.70 -16.50
C GLY A 207 -1.78 0.69 -15.66
N PHE A 208 -2.52 -0.38 -15.82
CA PHE A 208 -3.81 -0.58 -15.20
C PHE A 208 -3.82 -1.92 -14.47
N ALA A 209 -4.18 -1.90 -13.21
CA ALA A 209 -4.25 -3.10 -12.37
C ALA A 209 -5.44 -3.04 -11.41
N LYS A 210 -5.87 -4.20 -10.92
CA LYS A 210 -6.77 -4.32 -9.77
C LYS A 210 -5.96 -4.34 -8.48
N GLN A 211 -6.56 -3.87 -7.41
CA GLN A 211 -5.98 -3.97 -6.06
C GLN A 211 -5.64 -5.42 -5.69
N SER A 212 -6.51 -6.36 -6.02
CA SER A 212 -6.31 -7.80 -5.80
C SER A 212 -5.08 -8.38 -6.50
N HIS A 213 -4.61 -7.75 -7.58
CA HIS A 213 -3.40 -8.18 -8.31
C HIS A 213 -2.11 -7.69 -7.64
N ILE A 214 -2.16 -6.53 -6.96
CA ILE A 214 -1.00 -5.89 -6.35
C ILE A 214 -0.84 -6.32 -4.88
N ARG A 215 -1.95 -6.60 -4.20
CA ARG A 215 -1.97 -6.97 -2.78
C ARG A 215 -0.99 -8.10 -2.43
N PRO A 216 -0.93 -9.24 -3.15
CA PRO A 216 0.01 -10.30 -2.83
C PRO A 216 1.48 -9.85 -2.86
N LEU A 217 1.83 -8.92 -3.75
CA LEU A 217 3.17 -8.36 -3.80
C LEU A 217 3.49 -7.53 -2.57
N ILE A 218 2.55 -6.68 -2.12
CA ILE A 218 2.71 -5.86 -0.91
C ILE A 218 2.84 -6.75 0.34
N GLU A 219 2.05 -7.81 0.42
CA GLU A 219 2.12 -8.81 1.49
C GLU A 219 3.48 -9.55 1.47
N ALA A 220 3.96 -9.93 0.28
CA ALA A 220 5.24 -10.62 0.13
C ALA A 220 6.46 -9.73 0.44
N LEU A 221 6.35 -8.43 0.17
CA LEU A 221 7.40 -7.45 0.48
C LEU A 221 7.38 -6.97 1.94
N ASP A 222 6.46 -7.51 2.75
CA ASP A 222 6.28 -7.15 4.16
C ASP A 222 6.13 -5.64 4.41
N VAL A 223 5.23 -5.01 3.65
CA VAL A 223 4.85 -3.59 3.80
C VAL A 223 3.48 -3.49 4.50
N PRO A 224 3.39 -3.87 5.79
CA PRO A 224 2.11 -3.99 6.50
C PRO A 224 1.38 -2.64 6.62
N VAL A 225 2.12 -1.53 6.58
CA VAL A 225 1.56 -0.17 6.66
C VAL A 225 0.66 0.16 5.47
N ALA A 226 0.88 -0.45 4.31
CA ALA A 226 0.07 -0.18 3.11
C ALA A 226 -1.27 -0.93 3.12
N LEU A 227 -1.37 -2.08 3.79
CA LEU A 227 -2.54 -2.95 3.75
C LEU A 227 -3.82 -2.29 4.30
N PRO A 228 -3.82 -1.63 5.48
CA PRO A 228 -5.01 -0.96 6.01
C PRO A 228 -5.55 0.11 5.07
N TYR A 229 -4.66 0.85 4.40
CA TYR A 229 -5.08 1.85 3.41
C TYR A 229 -5.71 1.19 2.18
N MET A 230 -5.17 0.07 1.73
CA MET A 230 -5.75 -0.69 0.62
C MET A 230 -7.10 -1.29 0.99
N ASP A 231 -7.26 -1.81 2.19
CA ASP A 231 -8.52 -2.40 2.69
C ASP A 231 -9.64 -1.38 2.80
N GLY A 232 -9.30 -0.12 3.07
CA GLY A 232 -10.27 0.97 3.09
C GLY A 232 -10.90 1.23 1.72
N PHE A 233 -10.21 0.91 0.62
CA PHE A 233 -10.75 1.12 -0.72
C PHE A 233 -11.61 -0.05 -1.18
N THR A 234 -12.90 0.21 -1.40
CA THR A 234 -13.87 -0.74 -1.93
C THR A 234 -14.57 -0.17 -3.16
N GLU A 235 -15.17 -1.04 -3.98
CA GLU A 235 -15.91 -0.65 -5.20
C GLU A 235 -15.09 0.26 -6.14
N VAL A 236 -13.77 0.06 -6.18
CA VAL A 236 -12.91 0.82 -7.08
C VAL A 236 -13.13 0.31 -8.50
N PRO A 237 -13.55 1.18 -9.45
CA PRO A 237 -13.68 0.78 -10.83
C PRO A 237 -12.34 0.33 -11.38
N CYS A 238 -12.31 -0.79 -12.05
CA CYS A 238 -11.16 -1.21 -12.83
C CYS A 238 -11.30 -0.73 -14.27
N PRO A 239 -10.20 -0.39 -14.91
CA PRO A 239 -8.81 -0.43 -14.42
C PRO A 239 -8.42 0.83 -13.64
N VAL A 240 -7.53 0.67 -12.65
CA VAL A 240 -6.96 1.80 -11.91
C VAL A 240 -5.65 2.22 -12.58
N PRO A 241 -5.55 3.45 -13.10
CA PRO A 241 -4.29 3.97 -13.61
C PRO A 241 -3.28 4.15 -12.47
N SER A 242 -2.10 3.59 -12.64
CA SER A 242 -1.03 3.69 -11.64
C SER A 242 0.34 3.72 -12.30
N GLY A 243 1.31 4.30 -11.61
CA GLY A 243 2.72 4.28 -11.96
C GLY A 243 3.56 3.99 -10.72
N CYS A 244 4.63 3.24 -10.89
CA CYS A 244 5.57 2.93 -9.85
C CYS A 244 6.98 2.97 -10.41
N SER A 245 7.90 3.64 -9.73
CA SER A 245 9.32 3.55 -10.02
C SER A 245 10.07 3.21 -8.74
N TRP A 246 11.14 2.41 -8.87
CA TRP A 246 11.94 2.00 -7.74
C TRP A 246 13.42 1.99 -8.10
N ARG A 247 14.23 2.17 -7.07
CA ARG A 247 15.68 2.03 -7.14
C ARG A 247 16.17 1.34 -5.87
N VAL A 248 17.01 0.35 -6.02
CA VAL A 248 17.68 -0.36 -4.93
C VAL A 248 19.17 -0.27 -5.15
N ASN A 249 19.92 0.29 -4.23
CA ASN A 249 21.36 0.25 -4.24
C ASN A 249 21.82 -0.87 -3.29
N LEU A 250 22.48 -1.88 -3.85
CA LEU A 250 22.89 -3.08 -3.12
C LEU A 250 24.16 -2.87 -2.28
N VAL A 251 24.90 -1.77 -2.49
CA VAL A 251 26.13 -1.46 -1.73
C VAL A 251 25.83 -0.94 -0.35
N ASN A 252 24.90 0.00 -0.29
CA ASN A 252 24.53 0.71 0.94
C ASN A 252 23.12 0.36 1.43
N ASN A 253 22.45 -0.59 0.77
CA ASN A 253 21.07 -1.01 1.07
C ASN A 253 20.07 0.15 1.04
N ASP A 254 20.26 1.11 0.12
CA ASP A 254 19.30 2.18 -0.08
C ASP A 254 18.18 1.71 -1.00
N PHE A 255 16.96 2.02 -0.63
CA PHE A 255 15.76 1.73 -1.38
C PHE A 255 14.91 2.98 -1.56
N ASP A 256 14.64 3.35 -2.79
CA ASP A 256 13.71 4.41 -3.17
C ASP A 256 12.51 3.82 -3.90
N LEU A 257 11.32 4.28 -3.55
CA LEU A 257 10.07 3.91 -4.22
C LEU A 257 9.22 5.16 -4.42
N ASP A 258 8.81 5.39 -5.65
CA ASP A 258 7.79 6.37 -6.01
C ASP A 258 6.55 5.64 -6.55
N LEU A 259 5.40 5.89 -5.94
CA LEU A 259 4.11 5.38 -6.37
C LEU A 259 3.19 6.56 -6.71
N ASP A 260 2.66 6.57 -7.92
CA ASP A 260 1.69 7.55 -8.41
C ASP A 260 0.34 6.84 -8.64
N LEU A 261 -0.63 7.14 -7.76
CA LEU A 261 -2.01 6.65 -7.85
C LEU A 261 -2.85 7.77 -8.47
N LYS A 262 -3.27 7.55 -9.72
CA LYS A 262 -4.09 8.52 -10.44
C LYS A 262 -5.55 8.46 -10.00
N PRO A 263 -6.35 9.45 -10.41
CA PRO A 263 -7.74 9.56 -9.96
C PRO A 263 -8.48 8.25 -10.03
N THR A 264 -8.94 7.77 -8.90
CA THR A 264 -9.78 6.58 -8.76
C THR A 264 -11.14 7.01 -8.25
N LEU A 265 -12.18 6.44 -8.83
CA LEU A 265 -13.54 6.52 -8.30
C LEU A 265 -13.76 5.31 -7.40
N GLY A 266 -14.59 5.42 -6.37
CA GLY A 266 -14.90 4.29 -5.51
C GLY A 266 -15.35 4.72 -4.12
N ARG A 267 -15.23 3.81 -3.16
CA ARG A 267 -15.51 4.08 -1.75
C ARG A 267 -14.25 3.89 -0.93
N TYR A 268 -14.02 4.79 0.01
CA TYR A 268 -12.99 4.65 1.02
C TYR A 268 -13.64 4.60 2.40
N ASN A 269 -13.46 3.52 3.14
CA ASN A 269 -14.16 3.23 4.40
C ASN A 269 -15.68 3.49 4.31
N GLY A 270 -16.30 3.05 3.19
CA GLY A 270 -17.72 3.25 2.92
C GLY A 270 -18.11 4.64 2.40
N VAL A 271 -17.19 5.60 2.38
CA VAL A 271 -17.43 6.95 1.87
C VAL A 271 -17.21 6.98 0.36
N LYS A 272 -18.24 7.41 -0.38
CA LYS A 272 -18.14 7.53 -1.84
C LYS A 272 -17.25 8.72 -2.20
N MET A 273 -16.24 8.46 -3.04
CA MET A 273 -15.34 9.47 -3.58
C MET A 273 -15.59 9.62 -5.08
N SER A 274 -15.71 10.85 -5.56
CA SER A 274 -15.81 11.16 -6.98
C SER A 274 -14.44 11.29 -7.64
N ARG A 275 -13.40 11.51 -6.83
CA ARG A 275 -11.99 11.52 -7.20
C ARG A 275 -11.16 11.15 -5.98
N ALA A 276 -10.14 10.33 -6.19
CA ALA A 276 -9.12 10.07 -5.18
C ALA A 276 -7.78 9.82 -5.88
N GLU A 277 -6.78 10.61 -5.55
CA GLU A 277 -5.41 10.46 -6.05
C GLU A 277 -4.41 10.73 -4.94
N GLY A 278 -3.23 10.15 -5.07
CA GLY A 278 -2.15 10.37 -4.12
C GLY A 278 -0.81 9.91 -4.69
N LYS A 279 0.26 10.48 -4.14
CA LYS A 279 1.62 10.09 -4.44
C LYS A 279 2.28 9.60 -3.15
N LEU A 280 3.02 8.51 -3.25
CA LEU A 280 3.87 8.01 -2.18
C LEU A 280 5.31 8.05 -2.65
N HIS A 281 6.17 8.69 -1.88
CA HIS A 281 7.60 8.58 -1.99
C HIS A 281 8.13 7.94 -0.71
N LEU A 282 8.81 6.81 -0.85
CA LEU A 282 9.42 6.05 0.24
C LEU A 282 10.92 5.97 0.00
N HIS A 283 11.70 6.37 0.99
CA HIS A 283 13.14 6.18 1.02
C HIS A 283 13.51 5.41 2.28
N VAL A 284 14.22 4.29 2.12
CA VAL A 284 14.71 3.44 3.21
C VAL A 284 16.20 3.26 3.02
N TYR A 285 16.98 3.47 4.07
CA TYR A 285 18.42 3.28 4.02
C TYR A 285 18.98 2.79 5.36
N THR A 286 20.08 2.07 5.29
CA THR A 286 20.76 1.55 6.47
C THR A 286 22.02 2.36 6.75
N ARG A 287 22.20 2.79 7.99
CA ARG A 287 23.41 3.49 8.45
C ARG A 287 23.98 2.80 9.68
N GLY A 288 25.02 2.00 9.48
CA GLY A 288 25.49 1.03 10.48
C GLY A 288 24.38 -0.01 10.74
N ASP A 289 24.09 -0.28 12.01
CA ASP A 289 23.03 -1.22 12.42
C ASP A 289 21.63 -0.58 12.47
N TRP A 290 21.49 0.69 12.01
CA TRP A 290 20.27 1.47 12.13
C TRP A 290 19.52 1.52 10.82
N LEU A 291 18.29 0.99 10.81
CA LEU A 291 17.34 1.17 9.72
C LEU A 291 16.71 2.56 9.85
N ASN A 292 16.90 3.37 8.82
CA ASN A 292 16.28 4.68 8.69
C ASN A 292 15.29 4.64 7.53
N TYR A 293 14.20 5.36 7.70
CA TYR A 293 13.22 5.52 6.63
C TYR A 293 12.60 6.90 6.66
N SER A 294 12.22 7.35 5.50
CA SER A 294 11.35 8.50 5.32
C SER A 294 10.30 8.19 4.25
N HIS A 295 9.07 8.52 4.51
CA HIS A 295 8.05 8.47 3.50
C HIS A 295 7.23 9.75 3.49
N THR A 296 6.90 10.19 2.31
CA THR A 296 5.98 11.29 2.05
C THR A 296 4.79 10.73 1.30
N PHE A 297 3.63 10.79 1.92
CA PHE A 297 2.37 10.46 1.28
C PHE A 297 1.62 11.76 0.98
N GLY A 298 1.61 12.16 -0.28
CA GLY A 298 0.97 13.40 -0.72
C GLY A 298 1.63 14.03 -1.95
N PRO A 299 0.91 14.98 -2.58
CA PRO A 299 -0.42 15.42 -2.19
C PRO A 299 -1.46 14.30 -2.29
N ILE A 300 -2.26 14.11 -1.24
CA ILE A 300 -3.47 13.32 -1.27
C ILE A 300 -4.58 14.28 -1.67
N ILE A 301 -5.31 13.96 -2.72
CA ILE A 301 -6.44 14.76 -3.18
C ILE A 301 -7.65 13.86 -3.23
N GLY A 302 -8.68 14.22 -2.47
CA GLY A 302 -9.97 13.56 -2.47
C GLY A 302 -11.06 14.55 -2.82
N VAL A 303 -12.11 14.07 -3.47
CA VAL A 303 -13.31 14.86 -3.75
C VAL A 303 -14.51 14.00 -3.39
N GLY A 304 -15.30 14.48 -2.47
CA GLY A 304 -16.55 13.86 -2.06
C GLY A 304 -17.62 13.87 -3.16
N PRO A 305 -18.77 13.23 -2.91
CA PRO A 305 -19.82 13.06 -3.93
C PRO A 305 -20.48 14.36 -4.39
N LYS A 306 -20.43 15.43 -3.57
CA LYS A 306 -20.97 16.76 -3.90
C LYS A 306 -19.90 17.78 -4.25
N GLY A 307 -18.65 17.32 -4.47
CA GLY A 307 -17.51 18.18 -4.80
C GLY A 307 -16.74 18.70 -3.57
N GLU A 308 -16.99 18.16 -2.38
CA GLU A 308 -16.29 18.56 -1.15
C GLU A 308 -14.81 18.16 -1.22
N PRO A 309 -13.88 19.09 -1.02
CA PRO A 309 -12.46 18.78 -1.09
C PRO A 309 -11.96 18.05 0.16
N LEU A 310 -11.01 17.15 -0.07
CA LEU A 310 -10.11 16.58 0.92
C LEU A 310 -8.69 16.71 0.38
N GLU A 311 -7.83 17.38 1.09
CA GLU A 311 -6.42 17.56 0.72
C GLU A 311 -5.54 17.21 1.91
N GLY A 312 -4.40 16.57 1.66
CA GLY A 312 -3.50 16.22 2.74
C GLY A 312 -2.10 15.84 2.28
N THR A 313 -1.19 15.90 3.23
CA THR A 313 0.18 15.38 3.08
C THR A 313 0.61 14.82 4.43
N VAL A 314 1.15 13.62 4.42
CA VAL A 314 1.72 12.96 5.58
C VAL A 314 3.19 12.71 5.29
N LYS A 315 4.08 13.22 6.16
CA LYS A 315 5.51 12.92 6.12
C LYS A 315 5.87 12.18 7.38
N VAL A 316 6.48 11.03 7.23
CA VAL A 316 6.97 10.24 8.36
C VAL A 316 8.45 10.00 8.14
N SER A 317 9.24 10.18 9.18
CA SER A 317 10.63 9.76 9.21
C SER A 317 10.89 9.01 10.51
N GLY A 318 11.68 7.98 10.44
CA GLY A 318 11.91 7.11 11.58
C GLY A 318 13.29 6.49 11.58
N THR A 319 13.70 6.08 12.78
CA THR A 319 14.93 5.32 13.03
C THR A 319 14.61 4.29 14.10
N ASN A 320 14.79 2.99 13.80
CA ASN A 320 14.60 1.89 14.74
C ASN A 320 13.27 1.96 15.55
N GLY A 321 12.16 2.29 14.88
CA GLY A 321 10.84 2.30 15.50
C GLY A 321 10.43 3.62 16.18
N TYR A 322 11.29 4.62 16.21
CA TYR A 322 10.94 5.97 16.64
C TYR A 322 10.54 6.80 15.43
N ASN A 323 9.26 7.17 15.36
CA ASN A 323 8.72 7.90 14.23
C ASN A 323 8.44 9.36 14.57
N THR A 324 8.89 10.26 13.70
CA THR A 324 8.42 11.63 13.67
C THR A 324 7.43 11.80 12.54
N VAL A 325 6.33 12.50 12.78
CA VAL A 325 5.23 12.68 11.83
C VAL A 325 4.96 14.16 11.63
N ASP A 326 4.86 14.58 10.38
CA ASP A 326 4.36 15.89 9.99
C ASP A 326 3.12 15.67 9.11
N VAL A 327 1.96 16.05 9.61
CA VAL A 327 0.68 15.89 8.92
C VAL A 327 0.09 17.26 8.67
N VAL A 328 -0.29 17.51 7.43
CA VAL A 328 -1.10 18.66 7.05
C VAL A 328 -2.33 18.14 6.34
N ALA A 329 -3.52 18.45 6.84
CA ALA A 329 -4.76 18.05 6.20
C ALA A 329 -5.83 19.14 6.28
N LYS A 330 -6.66 19.18 5.23
CA LYS A 330 -7.81 20.06 5.11
C LYS A 330 -8.95 19.30 4.44
N SER A 331 -10.14 19.39 5.01
CA SER A 331 -11.32 18.74 4.47
C SER A 331 -12.58 19.58 4.67
N ALA A 332 -13.51 19.46 3.74
CA ALA A 332 -14.87 20.01 3.85
C ALA A 332 -15.94 18.91 3.67
N LEU A 333 -15.58 17.65 3.86
CA LEU A 333 -16.51 16.52 3.84
C LEU A 333 -17.53 16.60 5.00
N PRO A 334 -18.70 15.97 4.86
CA PRO A 334 -19.62 15.77 5.97
C PRO A 334 -18.92 15.13 7.18
N VAL A 335 -19.31 15.53 8.40
CA VAL A 335 -18.69 15.01 9.65
C VAL A 335 -18.76 13.50 9.71
N ALA A 336 -19.91 12.91 9.35
CA ALA A 336 -20.08 11.46 9.33
C ALA A 336 -19.08 10.76 8.40
N ASP A 337 -18.80 11.35 7.25
CA ASP A 337 -17.87 10.79 6.27
C ASP A 337 -16.42 10.93 6.72
N LEU A 338 -16.06 12.06 7.36
CA LEU A 338 -14.73 12.24 7.96
C LEU A 338 -14.45 11.23 9.06
N LEU A 339 -15.43 10.99 9.93
CA LEU A 339 -15.31 10.00 10.99
C LEU A 339 -15.12 8.58 10.42
N ARG A 340 -15.89 8.22 9.39
CA ARG A 340 -15.72 6.93 8.68
C ARG A 340 -14.35 6.79 8.03
N ILE A 341 -13.90 7.85 7.34
CA ILE A 341 -12.55 7.87 6.72
C ILE A 341 -11.47 7.66 7.77
N GLY A 342 -11.61 8.30 8.94
CA GLY A 342 -10.69 8.17 10.07
C GLY A 342 -10.77 6.84 10.82
N GLY A 343 -11.68 5.93 10.43
CA GLY A 343 -11.87 4.66 11.13
C GLY A 343 -12.59 4.78 12.48
N PHE A 344 -13.15 5.95 12.78
CA PHE A 344 -13.97 6.15 13.99
C PHE A 344 -15.37 5.61 13.72
N VAL A 345 -15.62 4.39 14.12
CA VAL A 345 -16.92 3.74 13.96
C VAL A 345 -17.72 3.92 15.26
N ASP A 346 -18.94 4.47 15.11
CA ASP A 346 -20.15 4.40 15.95
C ASP A 346 -20.06 4.49 17.50
N ASP A 347 -18.96 4.19 18.17
CA ASP A 347 -18.92 4.12 19.64
C ASP A 347 -18.86 5.49 20.35
N TYR A 348 -18.35 6.53 19.66
CA TYR A 348 -18.19 7.87 20.25
C TYR A 348 -19.20 8.90 19.72
N VAL A 349 -19.68 8.71 18.51
CA VAL A 349 -20.60 9.63 17.84
C VAL A 349 -21.72 8.81 17.21
N GLY A 350 -22.89 8.77 17.83
CA GLY A 350 -24.04 8.10 17.25
C GLY A 350 -24.43 8.70 15.89
N ALA A 351 -24.93 7.90 14.97
CA ALA A 351 -25.36 8.33 13.63
C ALA A 351 -26.34 9.53 13.68
N ASP A 352 -27.15 9.63 14.75
CA ASP A 352 -28.08 10.73 14.98
C ASP A 352 -27.42 12.09 15.29
N VAL A 353 -26.13 12.08 15.68
CA VAL A 353 -25.41 13.28 16.11
C VAL A 353 -24.91 14.09 14.94
N VAL A 354 -24.43 13.41 13.92
CA VAL A 354 -23.76 14.05 12.78
C VAL A 354 -24.68 14.25 11.58
N GLY A 355 -25.66 13.40 11.35
CA GLY A 355 -26.65 13.56 10.27
C GLY A 355 -26.07 14.15 8.98
N ASP A 356 -26.72 15.17 8.43
CA ASP A 356 -26.27 15.92 7.24
C ASP A 356 -25.31 17.08 7.56
N SER A 357 -24.70 17.09 8.76
CA SER A 357 -23.78 18.15 9.15
C SER A 357 -22.55 18.23 8.27
N GLN A 358 -22.19 19.43 7.84
CA GLN A 358 -20.95 19.70 7.13
C GLN A 358 -19.85 20.08 8.11
N CYS A 359 -18.64 19.61 7.86
CA CYS A 359 -17.47 19.96 8.66
C CYS A 359 -16.35 20.49 7.77
N THR A 360 -15.74 21.58 8.19
CA THR A 360 -14.43 22.00 7.70
C THR A 360 -13.42 21.66 8.77
N LEU A 361 -12.52 20.74 8.46
CA LEU A 361 -11.43 20.32 9.34
C LEU A 361 -10.10 20.75 8.74
N GLN A 362 -9.28 21.42 9.54
CA GLN A 362 -7.89 21.72 9.22
C GLN A 362 -7.04 21.32 10.41
N PHE A 363 -5.98 20.56 10.18
CA PHE A 363 -5.03 20.22 11.23
C PHE A 363 -3.61 20.09 10.68
N ARG A 364 -2.65 20.32 11.57
CA ARG A 364 -1.23 20.19 11.29
C ARG A 364 -0.51 19.65 12.54
N PHE A 365 0.28 18.59 12.36
CA PHE A 365 1.09 17.97 13.40
C PHE A 365 2.57 17.98 12.97
N PRO A 366 3.29 19.11 13.15
CA PRO A 366 4.68 19.18 12.76
C PRO A 366 5.57 18.39 13.75
N ARG A 367 6.33 17.46 13.21
CA ARG A 367 7.34 16.69 13.95
C ARG A 367 6.84 16.03 15.25
N SER A 368 5.61 15.55 15.24
CA SER A 368 5.05 14.78 16.36
C SER A 368 5.56 13.35 16.34
N MET A 369 5.73 12.72 17.50
CA MET A 369 6.06 11.29 17.58
C MET A 369 4.78 10.47 17.72
N THR A 370 4.64 9.40 16.90
CA THR A 370 3.42 8.58 16.89
C THR A 370 3.32 7.56 18.01
N ASN A 371 4.44 7.21 18.62
CA ASN A 371 4.52 6.21 19.69
C ASN A 371 4.60 6.83 21.10
N ASN A 372 4.49 8.14 21.20
CA ASN A 372 4.51 8.85 22.47
C ASN A 372 3.57 10.06 22.43
N TYR A 373 2.43 9.96 23.13
CA TYR A 373 1.46 11.06 23.22
C TYR A 373 2.05 12.34 23.83
N GLU A 374 3.03 12.23 24.74
CA GLU A 374 3.71 13.41 25.31
C GLU A 374 4.50 14.21 24.28
N ALA A 375 4.89 13.58 23.16
CA ALA A 375 5.56 14.26 22.04
C ALA A 375 4.60 14.74 20.94
N LEU A 376 3.29 14.60 21.14
CA LEU A 376 2.29 15.07 20.18
C LEU A 376 2.15 16.59 20.29
N ASN A 377 2.47 17.28 19.18
CA ASN A 377 2.34 18.73 19.05
C ASN A 377 1.59 19.06 17.78
N GLY A 378 0.76 20.08 17.82
CA GLY A 378 0.01 20.44 16.63
C GLY A 378 -0.97 21.58 16.87
N PHE A 379 -1.70 21.90 15.82
CA PHE A 379 -2.79 22.87 15.88
C PHE A 379 -3.83 22.58 14.80
N GLY A 380 -5.02 23.06 14.99
CA GLY A 380 -6.05 22.88 14.00
C GLY A 380 -7.28 23.73 14.25
N HIS A 381 -8.17 23.68 13.27
CA HIS A 381 -9.48 24.30 13.27
C HIS A 381 -10.53 23.29 12.88
N VAL A 382 -11.65 23.29 13.61
CA VAL A 382 -12.82 22.48 13.30
C VAL A 382 -14.04 23.42 13.23
N GLU A 383 -14.76 23.37 12.14
CA GLU A 383 -16.06 24.04 11.98
C GLU A 383 -17.11 23.02 11.55
N VAL A 384 -18.21 22.93 12.28
CA VAL A 384 -19.34 22.05 11.99
C VAL A 384 -20.58 22.92 11.74
N LYS A 385 -21.24 22.72 10.59
CA LYS A 385 -22.50 23.37 10.23
C LYS A 385 -23.64 22.34 10.21
N HIS A 386 -24.80 22.76 10.68
CA HIS A 386 -26.02 21.94 10.71
C HIS A 386 -25.90 20.65 11.52
N GLY A 387 -24.99 20.62 12.52
CA GLY A 387 -24.76 19.46 13.37
C GLY A 387 -25.58 19.42 14.63
N LYS A 388 -25.76 18.22 15.20
CA LYS A 388 -26.39 18.01 16.51
C LYS A 388 -25.34 17.80 17.59
N VAL A 389 -24.31 18.65 17.62
CA VAL A 389 -23.10 18.51 18.47
C VAL A 389 -23.46 18.30 19.94
N MET A 390 -24.56 18.91 20.42
CA MET A 390 -25.02 18.76 21.80
C MET A 390 -25.47 17.33 22.16
N ARG A 391 -25.71 16.47 21.18
CA ARG A 391 -26.10 15.07 21.43
C ARG A 391 -24.86 14.15 21.60
N MET A 392 -23.65 14.67 21.37
CA MET A 392 -22.45 13.94 21.65
C MET A 392 -22.37 13.54 23.12
N LYS A 393 -21.79 12.36 23.39
CA LYS A 393 -21.67 11.82 24.75
C LYS A 393 -21.05 12.82 25.72
N GLY A 394 -20.05 13.58 25.28
CA GLY A 394 -19.40 14.61 26.08
C GLY A 394 -20.31 15.73 26.55
N PHE A 395 -21.38 16.08 25.82
CA PHE A 395 -22.31 17.14 26.14
C PHE A 395 -23.61 16.69 26.82
N ARG A 396 -23.87 15.38 26.88
CA ARG A 396 -25.12 14.85 27.45
C ARG A 396 -25.34 15.32 28.89
N GLY A 397 -24.34 15.20 29.75
CA GLY A 397 -24.40 15.65 31.13
C GLY A 397 -24.62 17.18 31.27
N LEU A 398 -24.09 18.00 30.32
CA LEU A 398 -24.39 19.44 30.30
C LEU A 398 -25.85 19.70 29.99
N LEU A 399 -26.45 18.99 29.03
CA LEU A 399 -27.87 19.12 28.72
C LEU A 399 -28.75 18.71 29.88
N GLU A 400 -28.42 17.66 30.62
CA GLU A 400 -29.12 17.24 31.84
C GLU A 400 -29.08 18.34 32.90
N GLN A 401 -27.90 18.87 33.17
CA GLN A 401 -27.72 19.97 34.13
C GLN A 401 -28.43 21.28 33.72
N LEU A 402 -28.53 21.53 32.41
CA LEU A 402 -29.29 22.67 31.90
C LEU A 402 -30.80 22.44 32.02
N ALA A 403 -31.27 21.22 31.72
CA ALA A 403 -32.70 20.87 31.82
C ALA A 403 -33.23 20.96 33.24
N ASP A 404 -32.41 20.60 34.23
CA ASP A 404 -32.77 20.74 35.66
C ASP A 404 -32.95 22.19 36.10
N ARG A 405 -32.32 23.16 35.42
CA ARG A 405 -32.33 24.56 35.78
C ARG A 405 -33.22 25.43 34.92
N VAL A 406 -33.39 25.04 33.65
CA VAL A 406 -34.17 25.82 32.67
C VAL A 406 -35.21 24.90 32.02
N PRO A 407 -36.45 24.96 32.46
CA PRO A 407 -37.53 24.15 31.93
C PRO A 407 -37.65 24.28 30.40
N GLY A 408 -37.76 23.15 29.71
CA GLY A 408 -37.98 23.10 28.27
C GLY A 408 -36.69 23.16 27.42
N VAL A 409 -35.51 23.33 28.00
CA VAL A 409 -34.24 23.34 27.26
C VAL A 409 -33.95 22.00 26.56
N SER A 410 -34.40 20.89 27.15
CA SER A 410 -34.24 19.56 26.54
C SER A 410 -34.92 19.40 25.17
N TRP A 411 -35.85 20.24 24.82
CA TRP A 411 -36.54 20.23 23.52
C TRP A 411 -35.74 20.91 22.41
N PHE A 412 -34.68 21.64 22.76
CA PHE A 412 -33.87 22.46 21.84
C PHE A 412 -32.42 22.05 21.82
N THR A 413 -32.20 20.76 21.58
CA THR A 413 -30.85 20.15 21.53
C THR A 413 -30.15 20.32 20.20
N ASP A 414 -30.80 20.87 19.19
CA ASP A 414 -30.24 21.05 17.88
C ASP A 414 -29.28 22.25 17.89
N SER A 415 -28.03 22.00 17.60
CA SER A 415 -27.03 23.03 17.32
C SER A 415 -27.00 23.33 15.83
N THR A 416 -26.84 24.59 15.47
CA THR A 416 -26.77 25.01 14.07
C THR A 416 -25.34 25.14 13.59
N GLN A 417 -24.43 25.48 14.49
CA GLN A 417 -23.02 25.68 14.19
C GLN A 417 -22.15 25.37 15.41
N ALA A 418 -20.97 24.82 15.18
CA ALA A 418 -19.94 24.72 16.20
C ALA A 418 -18.57 25.00 15.54
N SER A 419 -17.71 25.68 16.27
CA SER A 419 -16.33 25.93 15.83
C SER A 419 -15.35 25.87 16.99
N CYS A 420 -14.10 25.49 16.69
CA CYS A 420 -13.04 25.37 17.66
C CYS A 420 -11.69 25.52 16.98
N ASP A 421 -10.85 26.41 17.50
CA ASP A 421 -9.41 26.38 17.25
C ASP A 421 -8.73 25.70 18.43
N TYR A 422 -7.74 24.87 18.15
CA TYR A 422 -7.00 24.19 19.19
C TYR A 422 -5.50 24.14 18.90
N VAL A 423 -4.73 24.05 19.99
CA VAL A 423 -3.29 23.83 19.97
C VAL A 423 -2.99 22.59 20.82
N ILE A 424 -2.10 21.76 20.35
CA ILE A 424 -1.61 20.59 21.07
C ILE A 424 -0.17 20.86 21.45
N GLU A 425 0.13 20.80 22.74
CA GLU A 425 1.47 20.94 23.29
C GLU A 425 1.77 19.77 24.21
N ASN A 426 2.73 18.93 23.82
CA ASN A 426 3.15 17.77 24.62
C ASN A 426 1.96 16.87 25.04
N GLY A 427 1.09 16.56 24.08
CA GLY A 427 -0.10 15.73 24.30
C GLY A 427 -1.27 16.41 25.00
N VAL A 428 -1.15 17.68 25.38
CA VAL A 428 -2.22 18.46 25.97
C VAL A 428 -2.90 19.31 24.91
N ILE A 429 -4.18 19.03 24.64
CA ILE A 429 -5.01 19.80 23.72
C ILE A 429 -5.61 20.98 24.47
N LYS A 430 -5.34 22.20 24.04
CA LYS A 430 -5.82 23.46 24.64
C LYS A 430 -6.68 24.21 23.64
N THR A 431 -7.73 24.85 24.14
CA THR A 431 -8.58 25.73 23.33
C THR A 431 -9.17 26.85 24.20
N ASP A 432 -9.27 28.03 23.59
CA ASP A 432 -9.83 29.21 24.23
C ASP A 432 -11.19 29.63 23.65
N ASN A 433 -11.62 28.99 22.55
CA ASN A 433 -12.67 29.52 21.69
C ASN A 433 -13.64 28.48 21.14
N VAL A 434 -13.87 27.37 21.84
CA VAL A 434 -14.98 26.50 21.44
C VAL A 434 -16.28 27.34 21.48
N TYR A 435 -16.94 27.43 20.34
CA TYR A 435 -18.20 28.09 20.19
C TYR A 435 -19.25 27.14 19.63
N ILE A 436 -20.37 27.00 20.33
CA ILE A 436 -21.50 26.18 19.86
C ILE A 436 -22.72 27.09 19.84
N GLU A 437 -23.35 27.19 18.68
CA GLU A 437 -24.58 27.94 18.49
C GLU A 437 -25.77 26.99 18.37
N GLY A 438 -26.72 27.13 19.27
CA GLY A 438 -28.00 26.43 19.24
C GLY A 438 -29.15 27.36 18.79
N SER A 439 -30.33 26.80 18.68
CA SER A 439 -31.53 27.57 18.33
C SER A 439 -31.96 28.57 19.42
N VAL A 440 -31.61 28.35 20.69
CA VAL A 440 -32.07 29.10 21.87
C VAL A 440 -30.91 29.59 22.73
N PHE A 441 -29.79 28.93 22.72
CA PHE A 441 -28.61 29.25 23.53
C PHE A 441 -27.32 29.17 22.71
N SER A 442 -26.29 29.82 23.20
CA SER A 442 -24.93 29.65 22.74
C SER A 442 -24.04 29.20 23.89
N ILE A 443 -23.05 28.42 23.59
CA ILE A 443 -22.06 27.94 24.53
C ILE A 443 -20.69 28.42 24.07
N LYS A 444 -19.92 28.99 24.97
CA LYS A 444 -18.50 29.26 24.81
C LYS A 444 -17.76 28.40 25.80
N MET A 445 -16.75 27.64 25.32
CA MET A 445 -15.90 26.81 26.18
C MET A 445 -14.44 27.13 25.96
N TYR A 446 -13.70 27.00 27.03
CA TYR A 446 -12.25 27.08 27.04
C TYR A 446 -11.70 26.05 28.04
N GLY A 447 -10.48 25.57 27.79
CA GLY A 447 -9.87 24.59 28.67
C GLY A 447 -8.89 23.68 27.96
N LYS A 448 -8.68 22.52 28.56
CA LYS A 448 -7.72 21.55 28.07
C LYS A 448 -8.20 20.11 28.23
N PHE A 449 -7.68 19.25 27.36
CA PHE A 449 -7.72 17.81 27.48
C PHE A 449 -6.29 17.28 27.50
N ASP A 450 -5.87 16.65 28.60
CA ASP A 450 -4.59 15.99 28.73
C ASP A 450 -4.73 14.54 28.25
N ALA A 451 -4.31 14.26 27.00
CA ALA A 451 -4.42 12.93 26.42
C ALA A 451 -3.48 11.90 27.08
N THR A 452 -2.44 12.36 27.79
CA THR A 452 -1.49 11.47 28.48
C THR A 452 -2.08 10.87 29.75
N LYS A 453 -3.02 11.60 30.38
CA LYS A 453 -3.69 11.21 31.62
C LYS A 453 -5.17 10.90 31.44
N ASP A 454 -5.70 11.11 30.24
CA ASP A 454 -7.14 11.06 29.93
C ASP A 454 -7.95 12.00 30.86
N GLU A 455 -7.48 13.24 31.07
CA GLU A 455 -8.12 14.22 31.95
C GLU A 455 -8.72 15.37 31.18
N LEU A 456 -10.01 15.65 31.43
CA LEU A 456 -10.75 16.80 30.92
C LEU A 456 -10.80 17.91 31.97
N ASP A 457 -10.51 19.14 31.56
CA ASP A 457 -10.67 20.35 32.37
C ASP A 457 -11.13 21.53 31.49
N PHE A 458 -12.44 21.70 31.37
CA PHE A 458 -13.04 22.77 30.58
C PHE A 458 -14.03 23.55 31.40
N VAL A 459 -14.15 24.81 31.05
CA VAL A 459 -15.20 25.70 31.55
C VAL A 459 -16.13 26.08 30.40
N ALA A 460 -17.41 25.85 30.56
CA ALA A 460 -18.46 26.20 29.59
C ALA A 460 -19.33 27.33 30.12
N ARG A 461 -19.52 28.35 29.31
CA ARG A 461 -20.43 29.46 29.57
C ARG A 461 -21.62 29.36 28.65
N VAL A 462 -22.78 29.19 29.20
CA VAL A 462 -24.06 29.09 28.47
C VAL A 462 -24.79 30.40 28.56
N GLN A 463 -25.15 30.96 27.41
CA GLN A 463 -25.89 32.21 27.30
C GLN A 463 -27.16 32.00 26.47
N PHE A 464 -28.29 32.42 26.98
CA PHE A 464 -29.56 32.40 26.27
C PHE A 464 -29.74 33.70 25.49
N THR A 465 -29.65 33.70 24.17
CA THR A 465 -29.47 34.93 23.39
C THR A 465 -30.42 35.16 22.23
N LYS A 466 -31.26 34.21 21.81
CA LYS A 466 -32.00 34.42 20.55
C LYS A 466 -33.50 34.68 20.78
N ARG A 467 -33.87 35.97 20.53
CA ARG A 467 -35.26 36.46 20.43
C ARG A 467 -35.89 36.16 19.06
N ASP A 468 -35.06 35.98 18.02
CA ASP A 468 -35.53 36.02 16.63
C ASP A 468 -35.87 34.64 16.03
N SER A 469 -35.56 33.54 16.72
CA SER A 469 -35.98 32.20 16.30
C SER A 469 -37.44 31.94 16.74
N VAL A 470 -38.17 31.08 15.98
CA VAL A 470 -39.53 30.65 16.35
C VAL A 470 -39.53 30.01 17.75
N ALA A 471 -38.50 29.20 18.01
CA ALA A 471 -38.27 28.56 19.30
C ALA A 471 -37.97 29.60 20.41
N GLY A 472 -37.18 30.63 20.12
CA GLY A 472 -36.90 31.74 21.03
C GLY A 472 -38.13 32.55 21.38
N LYS A 473 -39.06 32.74 20.44
CA LYS A 473 -40.34 33.42 20.70
C LYS A 473 -41.27 32.64 21.66
N ILE A 474 -41.24 31.32 21.58
CA ILE A 474 -42.04 30.43 22.45
C ILE A 474 -41.43 30.35 23.85
N LEU A 475 -40.12 30.24 23.96
CA LEU A 475 -39.41 30.10 25.24
C LEU A 475 -39.09 31.43 25.92
N HIS A 476 -39.12 32.55 25.19
CA HIS A 476 -38.78 33.86 25.76
C HIS A 476 -39.52 34.21 27.03
N PRO A 477 -40.83 33.94 27.19
CA PRO A 477 -41.52 34.20 28.43
C PRO A 477 -41.04 33.35 29.61
N LEU A 478 -40.63 32.10 29.35
CA LEU A 478 -40.15 31.17 30.35
C LEU A 478 -38.65 31.36 30.65
N ALA A 479 -37.87 31.69 29.60
CA ALA A 479 -36.43 31.92 29.72
C ALA A 479 -36.04 33.36 30.05
N TRP A 480 -36.99 34.32 30.03
CA TRP A 480 -36.74 35.75 30.29
C TRP A 480 -35.97 36.02 31.58
N PRO A 481 -36.25 35.37 32.74
CA PRO A 481 -35.45 35.53 33.93
C PRO A 481 -34.00 35.06 33.76
N PHE A 482 -33.76 34.12 32.83
CA PHE A 482 -32.48 33.47 32.59
C PHE A 482 -31.70 34.10 31.44
N THR A 483 -32.32 34.98 30.61
CA THR A 483 -31.66 35.61 29.47
C THR A 483 -30.50 36.54 29.87
N LYS A 484 -30.50 37.02 31.14
CA LYS A 484 -29.41 37.79 31.73
C LYS A 484 -28.47 36.93 32.59
N LEU A 485 -28.79 35.64 32.80
CA LEU A 485 -27.98 34.75 33.61
C LEU A 485 -26.93 34.08 32.69
N LEU A 486 -25.68 34.34 33.01
CA LEU A 486 -24.58 33.57 32.47
C LEU A 486 -24.42 32.32 33.35
N LEU A 487 -24.78 31.16 32.83
CA LEU A 487 -24.59 29.90 33.52
C LEU A 487 -23.20 29.36 33.19
N GLU A 488 -22.44 29.03 34.22
CA GLU A 488 -21.13 28.42 34.05
C GLU A 488 -21.12 26.98 34.55
N PHE A 489 -20.43 26.12 33.80
CA PHE A 489 -20.27 24.71 34.10
C PHE A 489 -18.79 24.31 33.93
N ARG A 490 -18.32 23.40 34.74
CA ARG A 490 -17.03 22.78 34.62
C ARG A 490 -17.18 21.34 34.12
N LEU A 491 -16.45 20.99 33.11
CA LEU A 491 -16.28 19.63 32.63
C LEU A 491 -14.99 19.07 33.19
N SER A 492 -15.07 17.96 33.88
CA SER A 492 -13.94 17.21 34.43
C SER A 492 -14.11 15.71 34.20
N GLY A 493 -13.18 14.91 34.69
CA GLY A 493 -13.18 13.45 34.48
C GLY A 493 -12.42 13.02 33.25
N THR A 494 -12.78 11.88 32.68
CA THR A 494 -12.13 11.30 31.50
C THR A 494 -12.97 11.50 30.24
N ALA A 495 -12.38 11.28 29.08
CA ALA A 495 -13.13 11.31 27.81
C ALA A 495 -14.23 10.22 27.76
N ALA A 496 -13.99 9.07 28.40
CA ALA A 496 -14.97 7.99 28.53
C ALA A 496 -16.09 8.31 29.53
N GLU A 497 -15.77 9.01 30.62
CA GLU A 497 -16.70 9.37 31.70
C GLU A 497 -16.64 10.87 32.02
N PRO A 498 -17.17 11.74 31.12
CA PRO A 498 -17.19 13.19 31.34
C PRO A 498 -18.19 13.56 32.46
N LYS A 499 -17.74 14.41 33.36
CA LYS A 499 -18.54 14.88 34.51
C LYS A 499 -18.73 16.38 34.45
N TRP A 500 -20.01 16.82 34.43
CA TRP A 500 -20.37 18.22 34.41
C TRP A 500 -20.81 18.70 35.78
N HIS A 501 -20.31 19.85 36.21
CA HIS A 501 -20.62 20.47 37.46
C HIS A 501 -21.01 21.93 37.22
N TYR A 502 -22.08 22.38 37.85
CA TYR A 502 -22.45 23.79 37.83
C TYR A 502 -21.52 24.58 38.75
N ILE A 503 -20.99 25.69 38.25
CA ILE A 503 -20.19 26.62 39.04
C ILE A 503 -21.07 27.72 39.57
N ASN A 504 -21.26 27.78 40.88
CA ASN A 504 -21.97 28.89 41.50
C ASN A 504 -20.98 30.01 41.91
N VAL A 505 -21.53 31.20 42.27
CA VAL A 505 -20.71 32.37 42.65
C VAL A 505 -19.83 32.09 43.87
N ILE A 506 -20.29 31.24 44.77
CA ILE A 506 -19.56 30.86 45.99
C ILE A 506 -18.30 30.03 45.63
N ASP A 507 -18.44 29.10 44.70
CA ASP A 507 -17.32 28.27 44.25
C ASP A 507 -16.21 29.12 43.59
N ARG A 508 -16.60 30.20 42.87
CA ARG A 508 -15.61 31.15 42.31
C ARG A 508 -14.82 31.92 43.38
N VAL A 509 -15.52 32.36 44.43
CA VAL A 509 -14.83 33.07 45.52
C VAL A 509 -13.86 32.14 46.23
N MET A 510 -14.23 30.89 46.41
CA MET A 510 -13.37 29.85 47.01
C MET A 510 -12.19 29.48 46.16
N GLU A 511 -12.34 29.41 44.83
CA GLU A 511 -11.23 29.17 43.90
C GLU A 511 -10.28 30.35 43.79
N ALA A 512 -10.77 31.57 43.82
CA ALA A 512 -9.95 32.79 43.80
C ALA A 512 -9.17 32.99 45.10
N ALA A 513 -9.57 32.34 46.20
CA ALA A 513 -8.93 32.39 47.51
C ALA A 513 -7.88 31.28 47.72
N LYS A 514 -7.77 30.33 46.81
CA LYS A 514 -6.71 29.30 46.75
C LYS A 514 -5.57 29.73 45.82
#